data_ae1e36a4c86082c159f8bba6f1365763
#
_entry.id   ae1e36a4c86082c159f8bba6f1365763
#
_cell.length_a   1.000
_cell.length_b   1.000
_cell.length_c   1.000
_cell.angle_alpha   90.00
_cell.angle_beta   90.00
_cell.angle_gamma   90.00
#
_symmetry.space_group_name_H-M   'P 1'
#
loop_
_entity.id
_entity.type
_entity.pdbx_description
1 polymer ?
#
loop_
_entity_poly.entity_id
_entity_poly.type
_entity_poly.pdbx_seq_one_letter_code
_entity_poly.pdbx_strand_id
1 'polypeptide(L)'
;MKIDYSLFDPSGNVTALVQTDVDKKLYAEISKEILKIEPSAQQVGFVENGNLYMSGGEFCGNASASLACLKLKNSGEDPKNIKAYSFEVSGAGEAVKTAVKKISENEFTASVDMPIFKDIDYIDFDIGSDKLNLPVVKIPGIYHIIISQNLEKSLAEALIKKWCNELNADALGLMFFDEQRAFLKPLVYVKAVDTLYWESSCASGTAALGFYISKKYGKKVSLNISEEGGTLTVDAAPSGKVRLTGNVRFIGNKEFIFNE
;
A
#
# COMPACT_ATOMS: atom_id res chain seq x y z
N MET A 1 -1.84 20.66 19.47
CA MET A 1 -0.51 20.90 18.86
C MET A 1 -0.64 21.18 17.36
N LYS A 2 0.35 21.82 16.71
CA LYS A 2 0.37 22.00 15.24
C LYS A 2 0.91 20.73 14.59
N ILE A 3 0.19 20.21 13.60
CA ILE A 3 0.57 19.04 12.81
C ILE A 3 0.87 19.48 11.38
N ASP A 4 2.10 19.28 10.95
CA ASP A 4 2.54 19.51 9.58
C ASP A 4 2.58 18.17 8.81
N TYR A 5 2.02 18.14 7.60
CA TYR A 5 2.01 16.96 6.75
C TYR A 5 2.11 17.31 5.26
N SER A 6 2.59 16.36 4.48
CA SER A 6 2.65 16.46 3.02
C SER A 6 1.70 15.46 2.38
N LEU A 7 1.00 15.88 1.33
CA LEU A 7 0.14 15.03 0.52
C LEU A 7 0.86 14.59 -0.76
N PHE A 8 0.83 13.30 -1.01
CA PHE A 8 1.29 12.66 -2.22
C PHE A 8 0.20 11.79 -2.82
N ASP A 9 0.20 11.66 -4.13
CA ASP A 9 -0.70 10.81 -4.88
C ASP A 9 0.11 9.73 -5.63
N PRO A 10 0.38 8.58 -5.01
CA PRO A 10 0.98 7.44 -5.65
C PRO A 10 -0.09 6.67 -6.44
N SER A 11 -0.27 7.02 -7.73
CA SER A 11 -1.20 6.32 -8.65
C SER A 11 -2.66 6.27 -8.13
N GLY A 12 -3.15 7.38 -7.57
CA GLY A 12 -4.56 7.51 -7.13
C GLY A 12 -4.84 7.10 -5.68
N ASN A 13 -3.83 6.63 -4.93
CA ASN A 13 -3.97 6.32 -3.50
C ASN A 13 -3.34 7.45 -2.67
N VAL A 14 -4.08 8.55 -2.51
CA VAL A 14 -3.56 9.74 -1.83
C VAL A 14 -3.13 9.42 -0.40
N THR A 15 -1.87 9.72 -0.12
CA THR A 15 -1.19 9.45 1.14
C THR A 15 -0.79 10.75 1.82
N ALA A 16 -1.18 10.92 3.08
CA ALA A 16 -0.68 11.97 3.95
C ALA A 16 0.55 11.47 4.72
N LEU A 17 1.64 12.21 4.67
CA LEU A 17 2.86 11.95 5.45
C LEU A 17 3.03 13.02 6.51
N VAL A 18 2.77 12.67 7.76
CA VAL A 18 2.95 13.54 8.93
C VAL A 18 4.44 13.67 9.22
N GLN A 19 4.94 14.92 9.34
CA GLN A 19 6.34 15.23 9.59
C GLN A 19 6.58 15.79 11.00
N THR A 20 5.52 16.14 11.70
CA THR A 20 5.60 16.54 13.11
C THR A 20 5.90 15.32 13.97
N ASP A 21 6.88 15.44 14.86
CA ASP A 21 7.17 14.41 15.86
C ASP A 21 6.04 14.36 16.90
N VAL A 22 5.39 13.21 17.00
CA VAL A 22 4.21 12.99 17.87
C VAL A 22 4.28 11.64 18.56
N ASP A 23 3.70 11.52 19.75
CA ASP A 23 3.59 10.23 20.45
C ASP A 23 2.79 9.24 19.59
N LYS A 24 3.30 8.02 19.46
CA LYS A 24 2.65 6.92 18.70
C LYS A 24 1.22 6.63 19.14
N LYS A 25 0.90 6.91 20.42
CA LYS A 25 -0.45 6.77 20.95
C LYS A 25 -1.48 7.66 20.25
N LEU A 26 -1.03 8.77 19.67
CA LEU A 26 -1.88 9.74 18.97
C LEU A 26 -2.02 9.43 17.47
N TYR A 27 -1.30 8.45 16.92
CA TYR A 27 -1.32 8.15 15.48
C TYR A 27 -2.73 7.89 14.95
N ALA A 28 -3.50 7.06 15.64
CA ALA A 28 -4.84 6.71 15.20
C ALA A 28 -5.79 7.93 15.21
N GLU A 29 -5.68 8.79 16.24
CA GLU A 29 -6.53 9.99 16.37
C GLU A 29 -6.15 11.06 15.33
N ILE A 30 -4.85 11.35 15.18
CA ILE A 30 -4.33 12.29 14.17
C ILE A 30 -4.70 11.80 12.76
N SER A 31 -4.56 10.50 12.49
CA SER A 31 -4.93 9.92 11.21
C SER A 31 -6.41 10.12 10.91
N LYS A 32 -7.27 9.87 11.90
CA LYS A 32 -8.73 10.06 11.77
C LYS A 32 -9.09 11.51 11.45
N GLU A 33 -8.44 12.49 12.10
CA GLU A 33 -8.68 13.90 11.81
C GLU A 33 -8.15 14.28 10.42
N ILE A 34 -6.96 13.81 10.00
CA ILE A 34 -6.45 14.06 8.66
C ILE A 34 -7.39 13.49 7.60
N LEU A 35 -7.83 12.23 7.73
CA LEU A 35 -8.75 11.59 6.78
C LEU A 35 -10.12 12.30 6.70
N LYS A 36 -10.54 12.99 7.77
CA LYS A 36 -11.75 13.79 7.80
C LYS A 36 -11.59 15.13 7.07
N ILE A 37 -10.45 15.81 7.23
CA ILE A 37 -10.20 17.12 6.60
C ILE A 37 -9.67 17.01 5.18
N GLU A 38 -9.11 15.85 4.80
CA GLU A 38 -8.59 15.51 3.47
C GLU A 38 -9.35 14.31 2.87
N PRO A 39 -10.57 14.52 2.36
CA PRO A 39 -11.42 13.40 1.88
C PRO A 39 -10.81 12.58 0.72
N SER A 40 -9.82 13.14 0.03
CA SER A 40 -9.06 12.42 -1.01
C SER A 40 -8.02 11.47 -0.46
N ALA A 41 -7.57 11.66 0.79
CA ALA A 41 -6.57 10.80 1.43
C ALA A 41 -7.19 9.45 1.82
N GLN A 42 -6.48 8.37 1.53
CA GLN A 42 -6.89 7.01 1.85
C GLN A 42 -6.06 6.41 2.99
N GLN A 43 -4.93 7.03 3.32
CA GLN A 43 -4.00 6.54 4.34
C GLN A 43 -3.12 7.65 4.90
N VAL A 44 -2.63 7.42 6.12
CA VAL A 44 -1.74 8.34 6.83
C VAL A 44 -0.51 7.59 7.33
N GLY A 45 0.66 8.11 7.01
CA GLY A 45 1.94 7.64 7.53
C GLY A 45 2.63 8.73 8.35
N PHE A 46 3.42 8.33 9.32
CA PHE A 46 4.21 9.20 10.20
C PHE A 46 5.69 9.02 9.91
N VAL A 47 6.38 10.14 9.72
CA VAL A 47 7.81 10.15 9.40
C VAL A 47 8.60 10.47 10.67
N GLU A 48 9.23 9.46 11.25
CA GLU A 48 10.09 9.60 12.43
C GLU A 48 11.54 9.27 12.08
N ASN A 49 12.46 10.17 12.33
CA ASN A 49 13.91 9.97 12.06
C ASN A 49 14.19 9.46 10.64
N GLY A 50 13.36 9.85 9.67
CA GLY A 50 13.47 9.43 8.28
C GLY A 50 12.93 8.04 7.96
N ASN A 51 12.29 7.35 8.91
CA ASN A 51 11.58 6.09 8.78
C ASN A 51 10.06 6.34 8.65
N LEU A 52 9.31 5.32 8.25
CA LEU A 52 7.86 5.40 8.00
C LEU A 52 7.10 4.48 8.93
N TYR A 53 6.10 5.03 9.60
CA TYR A 53 5.17 4.28 10.45
C TYR A 53 3.74 4.54 10.01
N MET A 54 3.03 3.49 9.58
CA MET A 54 1.60 3.60 9.28
C MET A 54 0.79 3.58 10.57
N SER A 55 -0.36 4.26 10.57
CA SER A 55 -1.20 4.37 11.77
C SER A 55 -1.69 3.03 12.31
N GLY A 56 -1.89 2.04 11.45
CA GLY A 56 -2.27 0.67 11.84
C GLY A 56 -1.09 -0.29 12.03
N GLY A 57 0.16 0.18 11.84
CA GLY A 57 1.36 -0.65 11.93
C GLY A 57 1.62 -1.58 10.75
N GLU A 58 0.76 -1.55 9.71
CA GLU A 58 0.87 -2.33 8.49
C GLU A 58 2.00 -1.84 7.58
N PHE A 59 2.43 -2.70 6.65
CA PHE A 59 3.30 -2.30 5.55
C PHE A 59 2.49 -1.59 4.45
N CYS A 60 3.00 -0.45 3.97
CA CYS A 60 2.40 0.28 2.86
C CYS A 60 3.43 0.68 1.79
N GLY A 61 3.32 0.07 0.60
CA GLY A 61 4.18 0.37 -0.55
C GLY A 61 3.94 1.77 -1.13
N ASN A 62 2.69 2.23 -1.17
CA ASN A 62 2.33 3.57 -1.65
C ASN A 62 2.93 4.67 -0.75
N ALA A 63 2.83 4.51 0.57
CA ALA A 63 3.44 5.43 1.52
C ALA A 63 4.97 5.38 1.46
N SER A 64 5.57 4.21 1.23
CA SER A 64 7.01 4.06 1.02
C SER A 64 7.49 4.81 -0.23
N ALA A 65 6.76 4.72 -1.35
CA ALA A 65 7.03 5.49 -2.55
C ALA A 65 6.92 7.00 -2.29
N SER A 66 5.89 7.42 -1.56
CA SER A 66 5.66 8.81 -1.18
C SER A 66 6.78 9.36 -0.29
N LEU A 67 7.24 8.60 0.73
CA LEU A 67 8.36 9.01 1.57
C LEU A 67 9.66 9.16 0.77
N ALA A 68 9.94 8.25 -0.16
CA ALA A 68 11.12 8.35 -1.02
C ALA A 68 11.07 9.64 -1.88
N CYS A 69 9.89 10.01 -2.41
CA CYS A 69 9.69 11.27 -3.12
C CYS A 69 9.85 12.49 -2.22
N LEU A 70 9.32 12.44 -0.99
CA LEU A 70 9.52 13.50 0.02
C LEU A 70 10.99 13.72 0.34
N LYS A 71 11.76 12.63 0.54
CA LYS A 71 13.22 12.70 0.78
C LYS A 71 13.94 13.35 -0.39
N LEU A 72 13.64 12.96 -1.63
CA LEU A 72 14.25 13.59 -2.81
C LEU A 72 13.87 15.07 -2.92
N LYS A 73 12.60 15.41 -2.69
CA LYS A 73 12.12 16.81 -2.74
C LYS A 73 12.85 17.70 -1.70
N ASN A 74 13.06 17.17 -0.50
CA ASN A 74 13.71 17.91 0.60
C ASN A 74 15.24 17.93 0.51
N SER A 75 15.87 17.07 -0.30
CA SER A 75 17.34 17.00 -0.41
C SER A 75 17.96 18.20 -1.14
N GLY A 76 17.18 18.93 -1.95
CA GLY A 76 17.69 20.00 -2.82
C GLY A 76 18.60 19.51 -3.96
N GLU A 77 18.72 18.20 -4.16
CA GLU A 77 19.59 17.61 -5.18
C GLU A 77 19.00 17.71 -6.60
N ASP A 78 19.89 17.72 -7.61
CA ASP A 78 19.47 17.72 -9.03
C ASP A 78 18.67 16.45 -9.34
N PRO A 79 17.43 16.63 -9.80
CA PRO A 79 16.48 15.54 -10.01
C PRO A 79 16.75 14.65 -11.23
N LYS A 80 17.75 14.95 -12.06
CA LYS A 80 17.98 14.22 -13.32
C LYS A 80 18.39 12.76 -13.13
N ASN A 81 19.00 12.44 -11.97
CA ASN A 81 19.48 11.09 -11.66
C ASN A 81 18.53 10.33 -10.75
N ILE A 82 18.49 9.01 -10.92
CA ILE A 82 17.77 8.12 -9.98
C ILE A 82 18.50 8.17 -8.64
N LYS A 83 17.74 8.42 -7.57
CA LYS A 83 18.22 8.38 -6.19
C LYS A 83 17.66 7.16 -5.48
N ALA A 84 18.53 6.44 -4.79
CA ALA A 84 18.16 5.31 -3.96
C ALA A 84 18.10 5.73 -2.49
N TYR A 85 17.06 5.26 -1.80
CA TYR A 85 16.91 5.42 -0.36
C TYR A 85 16.65 4.05 0.27
N SER A 86 17.00 3.94 1.56
CA SER A 86 16.64 2.79 2.39
C SER A 86 16.20 3.30 3.74
N PHE A 87 15.06 2.84 4.23
CA PHE A 87 14.48 3.25 5.51
C PHE A 87 13.58 2.15 6.08
N GLU A 88 13.38 2.19 7.37
CA GLU A 88 12.45 1.27 8.03
C GLU A 88 11.00 1.68 7.74
N VAL A 89 10.16 0.67 7.57
CA VAL A 89 8.71 0.83 7.37
C VAL A 89 8.00 -0.12 8.33
N SER A 90 6.98 0.37 9.03
CA SER A 90 6.14 -0.50 9.87
C SER A 90 5.66 -1.71 9.08
N GLY A 91 5.56 -2.86 9.71
CA GLY A 91 5.11 -4.11 9.08
C GLY A 91 6.08 -4.74 8.05
N ALA A 92 7.16 -4.07 7.65
CA ALA A 92 8.08 -4.62 6.63
C ALA A 92 9.01 -5.72 7.15
N GLY A 93 9.39 -5.64 8.43
CA GLY A 93 10.34 -6.58 9.06
C GLY A 93 11.81 -6.34 8.70
N GLU A 94 12.09 -5.60 7.65
CA GLU A 94 13.43 -5.19 7.19
C GLU A 94 13.37 -3.82 6.53
N ALA A 95 14.54 -3.19 6.32
CA ALA A 95 14.62 -1.89 5.67
C ALA A 95 14.18 -1.98 4.20
N VAL A 96 13.25 -1.12 3.81
CA VAL A 96 12.69 -1.05 2.46
C VAL A 96 13.61 -0.21 1.58
N LYS A 97 13.99 -0.77 0.43
CA LYS A 97 14.80 -0.07 -0.57
C LYS A 97 13.90 0.56 -1.62
N THR A 98 14.18 1.79 -1.95
CA THR A 98 13.45 2.56 -2.95
C THR A 98 14.38 3.22 -3.93
N ALA A 99 13.88 3.49 -5.13
CA ALA A 99 14.58 4.30 -6.12
C ALA A 99 13.59 5.31 -6.70
N VAL A 100 13.98 6.58 -6.76
CA VAL A 100 13.12 7.68 -7.20
C VAL A 100 13.80 8.46 -8.29
N LYS A 101 13.03 8.85 -9.29
CA LYS A 101 13.40 9.80 -10.33
C LYS A 101 12.38 10.93 -10.37
N LYS A 102 12.82 12.17 -10.33
CA LYS A 102 11.97 13.33 -10.56
C LYS A 102 11.72 13.49 -12.05
N ILE A 103 10.47 13.66 -12.43
CA ILE A 103 10.02 13.84 -13.82
C ILE A 103 9.77 15.34 -14.09
N SER A 104 9.11 16.01 -13.16
CA SER A 104 8.85 17.45 -13.17
C SER A 104 8.91 18.01 -11.74
N GLU A 105 8.50 19.23 -11.51
CA GLU A 105 8.54 19.85 -10.18
C GLU A 105 7.76 19.03 -9.12
N ASN A 106 6.61 18.49 -9.51
CA ASN A 106 5.70 17.75 -8.63
C ASN A 106 5.45 16.29 -9.05
N GLU A 107 6.13 15.83 -10.10
CA GLU A 107 5.92 14.48 -10.63
C GLU A 107 7.19 13.64 -10.49
N PHE A 108 7.01 12.42 -10.01
CA PHE A 108 8.07 11.46 -9.75
C PHE A 108 7.69 10.09 -10.30
N THR A 109 8.69 9.29 -10.60
CA THR A 109 8.54 7.83 -10.72
C THR A 109 9.29 7.20 -9.57
N ALA A 110 8.64 6.35 -8.80
CA ALA A 110 9.24 5.67 -7.66
C ALA A 110 9.13 4.16 -7.81
N SER A 111 10.21 3.46 -7.48
CA SER A 111 10.25 2.00 -7.35
C SER A 111 10.46 1.63 -5.90
N VAL A 112 9.77 0.59 -5.44
CA VAL A 112 9.85 0.06 -4.06
C VAL A 112 10.15 -1.42 -4.13
N ASP A 113 11.25 -1.85 -3.47
CA ASP A 113 11.49 -3.27 -3.23
C ASP A 113 10.58 -3.71 -2.08
N MET A 114 9.68 -4.61 -2.37
CA MET A 114 8.71 -5.13 -1.41
C MET A 114 9.38 -6.08 -0.41
N PRO A 115 8.83 -6.26 0.79
CA PRO A 115 9.26 -7.33 1.68
C PRO A 115 9.25 -8.68 0.95
N ILE A 116 10.17 -9.59 1.33
CA ILE A 116 10.27 -10.89 0.67
C ILE A 116 9.01 -11.71 0.88
N PHE A 117 8.35 -12.06 -0.21
CA PHE A 117 7.24 -12.99 -0.22
C PHE A 117 7.76 -14.42 -0.07
N LYS A 118 7.16 -15.21 0.82
CA LYS A 118 7.61 -16.59 1.07
C LYS A 118 6.81 -17.59 0.26
N ASP A 119 5.57 -17.80 0.65
CA ASP A 119 4.70 -18.82 0.09
C ASP A 119 3.29 -18.28 -0.14
N ILE A 120 2.49 -19.08 -0.84
CA ILE A 120 1.08 -18.84 -1.09
C ILE A 120 0.33 -20.00 -0.45
N ASP A 121 -0.53 -19.68 0.52
CA ASP A 121 -1.44 -20.65 1.08
C ASP A 121 -2.72 -20.68 0.23
N TYR A 122 -3.32 -21.88 0.09
CA TYR A 122 -4.66 -22.02 -0.48
C TYR A 122 -5.62 -22.36 0.65
N ILE A 123 -6.58 -21.47 0.90
CA ILE A 123 -7.49 -21.57 2.05
C ILE A 123 -8.92 -21.61 1.55
N ASP A 124 -9.73 -22.49 2.17
CA ASP A 124 -11.17 -22.57 1.90
C ASP A 124 -11.90 -21.49 2.70
N PHE A 125 -12.60 -20.62 1.99
CA PHE A 125 -13.42 -19.56 2.57
C PHE A 125 -14.89 -19.81 2.32
N ASP A 126 -15.71 -19.70 3.37
CA ASP A 126 -17.16 -19.81 3.25
C ASP A 126 -17.78 -18.53 2.67
N ILE A 127 -18.54 -18.68 1.59
CA ILE A 127 -19.32 -17.64 0.94
C ILE A 127 -20.78 -18.11 0.87
N GLY A 128 -21.58 -17.75 1.88
CA GLY A 128 -22.95 -18.25 1.99
C GLY A 128 -22.98 -19.76 2.18
N SER A 129 -23.57 -20.49 1.21
CA SER A 129 -23.62 -21.97 1.18
C SER A 129 -22.39 -22.60 0.51
N ASP A 130 -21.58 -21.79 -0.20
CA ASP A 130 -20.49 -22.27 -1.03
C ASP A 130 -19.13 -22.07 -0.34
N LYS A 131 -18.13 -22.80 -0.83
CA LYS A 131 -16.73 -22.64 -0.43
C LYS A 131 -15.88 -22.28 -1.62
N LEU A 132 -14.99 -21.31 -1.44
CA LEU A 132 -13.98 -20.97 -2.43
C LEU A 132 -12.58 -21.25 -1.88
N ASN A 133 -11.81 -22.07 -2.60
CA ASN A 133 -10.38 -22.26 -2.34
C ASN A 133 -9.60 -21.14 -2.98
N LEU A 134 -9.10 -20.19 -2.17
CA LEU A 134 -8.48 -18.95 -2.66
C LEU A 134 -7.01 -18.86 -2.26
N PRO A 135 -6.14 -18.32 -3.15
CA PRO A 135 -4.75 -18.06 -2.82
C PRO A 135 -4.62 -16.87 -1.86
N VAL A 136 -3.93 -17.10 -0.77
CA VAL A 136 -3.60 -16.11 0.27
C VAL A 136 -2.10 -15.86 0.25
N VAL A 137 -1.72 -14.63 -0.05
CA VAL A 137 -0.33 -14.17 -0.02
C VAL A 137 -0.12 -13.41 1.28
N LYS A 138 0.78 -13.93 2.13
CA LYS A 138 1.09 -13.33 3.43
C LYS A 138 2.38 -12.53 3.35
N ILE A 139 2.29 -11.27 3.71
CA ILE A 139 3.45 -10.42 3.97
C ILE A 139 3.32 -9.85 5.39
N PRO A 140 4.43 -9.45 6.02
CA PRO A 140 4.36 -8.84 7.34
C PRO A 140 3.39 -7.64 7.35
N GLY A 141 2.49 -7.60 8.33
CA GLY A 141 1.52 -6.52 8.53
C GLY A 141 0.25 -6.57 7.68
N ILE A 142 0.21 -7.32 6.57
CA ILE A 142 -1.00 -7.44 5.75
C ILE A 142 -1.04 -8.74 4.94
N TYR A 143 -2.21 -9.36 4.82
CA TYR A 143 -2.45 -10.50 3.95
C TYR A 143 -3.29 -10.09 2.74
N HIS A 144 -3.08 -10.76 1.60
CA HIS A 144 -3.87 -10.51 0.39
C HIS A 144 -4.46 -11.80 -0.15
N ILE A 145 -5.76 -11.78 -0.41
CA ILE A 145 -6.50 -12.87 -1.06
C ILE A 145 -6.73 -12.47 -2.52
N ILE A 146 -6.25 -13.28 -3.46
CA ILE A 146 -6.46 -13.02 -4.89
C ILE A 146 -7.78 -13.67 -5.31
N ILE A 147 -8.67 -12.86 -5.89
CA ILE A 147 -10.01 -13.27 -6.29
C ILE A 147 -10.22 -12.96 -7.77
N SER A 148 -10.53 -13.99 -8.56
CA SER A 148 -10.85 -13.84 -10.00
C SER A 148 -12.35 -13.71 -10.28
N GLN A 149 -13.18 -13.79 -9.25
CA GLN A 149 -14.64 -13.75 -9.35
C GLN A 149 -15.15 -12.38 -8.87
N ASN A 150 -16.25 -11.93 -9.47
CA ASN A 150 -16.94 -10.76 -8.96
C ASN A 150 -17.81 -11.14 -7.76
N LEU A 151 -17.67 -10.39 -6.68
CA LEU A 151 -18.58 -10.43 -5.54
C LEU A 151 -19.35 -9.12 -5.47
N GLU A 152 -20.60 -9.19 -5.01
CA GLU A 152 -21.36 -8.00 -4.68
C GLU A 152 -20.61 -7.17 -3.62
N LYS A 153 -20.63 -5.84 -3.79
CA LYS A 153 -19.85 -4.90 -2.96
C LYS A 153 -20.12 -5.11 -1.47
N SER A 154 -21.40 -5.14 -1.08
CA SER A 154 -21.81 -5.33 0.31
C SER A 154 -21.36 -6.66 0.89
N LEU A 155 -21.38 -7.73 0.08
CA LEU A 155 -20.91 -9.05 0.47
C LEU A 155 -19.39 -9.04 0.68
N ALA A 156 -18.63 -8.47 -0.25
CA ALA A 156 -17.17 -8.35 -0.13
C ALA A 156 -16.75 -7.57 1.13
N GLU A 157 -17.45 -6.47 1.43
CA GLU A 157 -17.23 -5.65 2.64
C GLU A 157 -17.54 -6.41 3.94
N ALA A 158 -18.54 -7.28 3.95
CA ALA A 158 -18.81 -8.14 5.10
C ALA A 158 -17.78 -9.28 5.24
N LEU A 159 -17.42 -9.91 4.12
CA LEU A 159 -16.51 -11.06 4.09
C LEU A 159 -15.09 -10.65 4.49
N ILE A 160 -14.59 -9.50 4.07
CA ILE A 160 -13.23 -9.10 4.40
C ILE A 160 -13.02 -8.98 5.91
N LYS A 161 -13.97 -8.41 6.65
CA LYS A 161 -13.89 -8.32 8.11
C LYS A 161 -13.95 -9.71 8.77
N LYS A 162 -14.85 -10.58 8.29
CA LYS A 162 -14.96 -11.97 8.74
C LYS A 162 -13.64 -12.73 8.51
N TRP A 163 -13.14 -12.73 7.29
CA TRP A 163 -11.92 -13.45 6.91
C TRP A 163 -10.65 -12.88 7.55
N CYS A 164 -10.57 -11.56 7.77
CA CYS A 164 -9.50 -10.95 8.53
C CYS A 164 -9.40 -11.52 9.96
N ASN A 165 -10.56 -11.71 10.62
CA ASN A 165 -10.62 -12.33 11.95
C ASN A 165 -10.29 -13.83 11.91
N GLU A 166 -10.80 -14.58 10.94
CA GLU A 166 -10.53 -16.02 10.76
C GLU A 166 -9.04 -16.28 10.51
N LEU A 167 -8.38 -15.41 9.73
CA LEU A 167 -6.94 -15.48 9.46
C LEU A 167 -6.08 -14.93 10.59
N ASN A 168 -6.70 -14.35 11.64
CA ASN A 168 -6.01 -13.60 12.69
C ASN A 168 -4.99 -12.60 12.13
N ALA A 169 -5.39 -11.87 11.06
CA ALA A 169 -4.56 -10.88 10.41
C ALA A 169 -4.81 -9.49 11.00
N ASP A 170 -3.77 -8.63 10.99
CA ASP A 170 -3.86 -7.23 11.41
C ASP A 170 -4.51 -6.37 10.31
N ALA A 171 -4.24 -6.73 9.05
CA ALA A 171 -4.88 -6.15 7.88
C ALA A 171 -5.10 -7.21 6.80
N LEU A 172 -6.14 -7.04 5.99
CA LEU A 172 -6.48 -7.93 4.89
C LEU A 172 -6.87 -7.14 3.65
N GLY A 173 -6.38 -7.58 2.49
CA GLY A 173 -6.80 -7.08 1.19
C GLY A 173 -7.50 -8.18 0.37
N LEU A 174 -8.66 -7.87 -0.21
CA LEU A 174 -9.28 -8.67 -1.27
C LEU A 174 -8.90 -8.06 -2.61
N MET A 175 -8.16 -8.81 -3.42
CA MET A 175 -7.60 -8.38 -4.69
C MET A 175 -8.41 -8.95 -5.83
N PHE A 176 -9.45 -8.22 -6.28
CA PHE A 176 -10.30 -8.63 -7.39
C PHE A 176 -9.56 -8.39 -8.71
N PHE A 177 -9.09 -9.45 -9.34
CA PHE A 177 -8.27 -9.39 -10.54
C PHE A 177 -8.98 -9.92 -11.79
N ASP A 178 -9.14 -9.03 -12.76
CA ASP A 178 -9.57 -9.35 -14.11
C ASP A 178 -8.33 -9.63 -14.98
N GLU A 179 -8.04 -10.92 -15.21
CA GLU A 179 -6.86 -11.35 -15.98
C GLU A 179 -6.92 -10.88 -17.45
N GLN A 180 -8.10 -10.79 -18.06
CA GLN A 180 -8.25 -10.42 -19.46
C GLN A 180 -7.91 -8.94 -19.67
N ARG A 181 -8.24 -8.09 -18.70
CA ARG A 181 -8.01 -6.63 -18.76
C ARG A 181 -6.74 -6.21 -18.04
N ALA A 182 -6.04 -7.14 -17.37
CA ALA A 182 -4.96 -6.85 -16.42
C ALA A 182 -5.36 -5.74 -15.42
N PHE A 183 -6.59 -5.83 -14.92
CA PHE A 183 -7.19 -4.82 -14.04
C PHE A 183 -7.40 -5.39 -12.63
N LEU A 184 -6.94 -4.65 -11.64
CA LEU A 184 -7.05 -4.98 -10.23
C LEU A 184 -7.95 -3.97 -9.52
N LYS A 185 -8.90 -4.48 -8.73
CA LYS A 185 -9.76 -3.68 -7.85
C LYS A 185 -9.53 -4.10 -6.40
N PRO A 186 -8.79 -3.32 -5.61
CA PRO A 186 -8.46 -3.66 -4.25
C PRO A 186 -9.56 -3.25 -3.26
N LEU A 187 -9.89 -4.12 -2.31
CA LEU A 187 -10.62 -3.77 -1.09
C LEU A 187 -9.70 -4.07 0.09
N VAL A 188 -9.42 -3.09 0.93
CA VAL A 188 -8.48 -3.21 2.06
C VAL A 188 -9.16 -2.86 3.37
N TYR A 189 -8.94 -3.70 4.38
CA TYR A 189 -9.38 -3.52 5.75
C TYR A 189 -8.17 -3.53 6.70
N VAL A 190 -8.05 -2.50 7.54
CA VAL A 190 -7.02 -2.40 8.59
C VAL A 190 -7.73 -2.44 9.95
N LYS A 191 -7.52 -3.52 10.69
CA LYS A 191 -8.26 -3.84 11.91
C LYS A 191 -8.00 -2.85 13.04
N ALA A 192 -6.77 -2.43 13.26
CA ALA A 192 -6.37 -1.58 14.37
C ALA A 192 -7.06 -0.20 14.37
N VAL A 193 -7.41 0.31 13.18
CA VAL A 193 -8.06 1.62 12.97
C VAL A 193 -9.48 1.49 12.42
N ASP A 194 -9.98 0.25 12.24
CA ASP A 194 -11.28 -0.11 11.65
C ASP A 194 -11.58 0.65 10.34
N THR A 195 -10.56 0.78 9.48
CA THR A 195 -10.73 1.41 8.16
C THR A 195 -10.98 0.37 7.09
N LEU A 196 -11.92 0.65 6.20
CA LEU A 196 -12.32 -0.18 5.06
C LEU A 196 -12.43 0.68 3.82
N TYR A 197 -11.57 0.42 2.83
CA TYR A 197 -11.54 1.20 1.59
C TYR A 197 -11.50 0.30 0.36
N TRP A 198 -12.33 0.66 -0.64
CA TRP A 198 -12.05 0.31 -2.02
C TRP A 198 -10.98 1.27 -2.51
N GLU A 199 -9.74 0.79 -2.51
CA GLU A 199 -8.60 1.65 -2.86
C GLU A 199 -8.54 1.89 -4.37
N SER A 200 -8.16 3.11 -4.74
CA SER A 200 -7.90 3.44 -6.15
C SER A 200 -6.63 2.77 -6.66
N SER A 201 -5.68 2.46 -5.76
CA SER A 201 -4.45 1.73 -6.07
C SER A 201 -3.88 1.08 -4.80
N CYS A 202 -3.43 -0.17 -4.90
CA CYS A 202 -2.86 -0.92 -3.79
C CYS A 202 -1.51 -1.55 -4.16
N ALA A 203 -0.42 -0.91 -3.75
CA ALA A 203 0.92 -1.39 -4.07
C ALA A 203 1.21 -2.79 -3.49
N SER A 204 0.85 -3.06 -2.23
CA SER A 204 1.07 -4.37 -1.61
C SER A 204 0.19 -5.47 -2.27
N GLY A 205 -1.04 -5.13 -2.64
CA GLY A 205 -1.94 -6.02 -3.36
C GLY A 205 -1.45 -6.35 -4.78
N THR A 206 -0.99 -5.33 -5.52
CA THR A 206 -0.39 -5.53 -6.85
C THR A 206 0.88 -6.37 -6.79
N ALA A 207 1.69 -6.18 -5.74
CA ALA A 207 2.88 -6.99 -5.50
C ALA A 207 2.52 -8.46 -5.19
N ALA A 208 1.51 -8.68 -4.35
CA ALA A 208 1.00 -10.02 -4.04
C ALA A 208 0.46 -10.73 -5.30
N LEU A 209 -0.28 -10.01 -6.15
CA LEU A 209 -0.74 -10.52 -7.44
C LEU A 209 0.44 -10.89 -8.35
N GLY A 210 1.45 -10.02 -8.49
CA GLY A 210 2.64 -10.30 -9.29
C GLY A 210 3.39 -11.54 -8.80
N PHE A 211 3.56 -11.68 -7.49
CA PHE A 211 4.17 -12.87 -6.88
C PHE A 211 3.32 -14.11 -7.16
N TYR A 212 2.01 -14.05 -6.96
CA TYR A 212 1.09 -15.16 -7.28
C TYR A 212 1.25 -15.61 -8.74
N ILE A 213 1.22 -14.68 -9.68
CA ILE A 213 1.37 -14.98 -11.11
C ILE A 213 2.75 -15.60 -11.40
N SER A 214 3.83 -15.06 -10.79
CA SER A 214 5.18 -15.61 -10.97
C SER A 214 5.32 -17.04 -10.47
N LYS A 215 4.68 -17.37 -9.33
CA LYS A 215 4.62 -18.73 -8.78
C LYS A 215 3.80 -19.67 -9.67
N LYS A 216 2.61 -19.21 -10.10
CA LYS A 216 1.69 -19.95 -10.99
C LYS A 216 2.39 -20.41 -12.28
N TYR A 217 3.22 -19.55 -12.86
CA TYR A 217 3.94 -19.83 -14.11
C TYR A 217 5.38 -20.30 -13.91
N GLY A 218 5.90 -20.36 -12.69
CA GLY A 218 7.26 -20.81 -12.36
C GLY A 218 8.39 -19.95 -12.95
N LYS A 219 8.11 -18.67 -13.31
CA LYS A 219 9.06 -17.78 -13.98
C LYS A 219 8.96 -16.33 -13.47
N LYS A 220 10.01 -15.55 -13.74
CA LYS A 220 9.95 -14.10 -13.54
C LYS A 220 8.91 -13.49 -14.46
N VAL A 221 8.17 -12.51 -13.94
CA VAL A 221 7.17 -11.74 -14.68
C VAL A 221 7.45 -10.25 -14.51
N SER A 222 7.10 -9.49 -15.54
CA SER A 222 7.03 -8.02 -15.52
C SER A 222 5.68 -7.65 -16.10
N LEU A 223 4.80 -7.08 -15.30
CA LEU A 223 3.39 -6.85 -15.64
C LEU A 223 3.01 -5.41 -15.35
N ASN A 224 2.25 -4.81 -16.25
CA ASN A 224 1.55 -3.56 -16.01
C ASN A 224 0.14 -3.90 -15.53
N ILE A 225 -0.17 -3.59 -14.29
CA ILE A 225 -1.48 -3.80 -13.69
C ILE A 225 -2.18 -2.45 -13.59
N SER A 226 -3.32 -2.35 -14.24
CA SER A 226 -4.18 -1.16 -14.19
C SER A 226 -5.08 -1.23 -12.97
N GLU A 227 -5.28 -0.11 -12.32
CA GLU A 227 -6.19 0.11 -11.20
C GLU A 227 -6.97 1.41 -11.44
N GLU A 228 -7.98 1.73 -10.65
CA GLU A 228 -8.78 2.95 -10.87
C GLU A 228 -7.93 4.23 -10.84
N GLY A 229 -6.91 4.27 -9.98
CA GLY A 229 -6.03 5.44 -9.81
C GLY A 229 -4.85 5.50 -10.75
N GLY A 230 -4.57 4.45 -11.52
CA GLY A 230 -3.43 4.43 -12.44
C GLY A 230 -2.91 3.04 -12.77
N THR A 231 -1.66 2.98 -13.19
CA THR A 231 -1.00 1.72 -13.54
C THR A 231 0.27 1.55 -12.71
N LEU A 232 0.42 0.39 -12.10
CA LEU A 232 1.63 -0.05 -11.43
C LEU A 232 2.33 -1.12 -12.27
N THR A 233 3.65 -0.98 -12.43
CA THR A 233 4.48 -2.05 -12.99
C THR A 233 4.98 -2.93 -11.85
N VAL A 234 4.74 -4.24 -11.93
CA VAL A 234 5.21 -5.22 -10.97
C VAL A 234 6.22 -6.16 -11.64
N ASP A 235 7.44 -6.16 -11.11
CA ASP A 235 8.49 -7.12 -11.44
C ASP A 235 8.56 -8.15 -10.31
N ALA A 236 8.20 -9.41 -10.58
CA ALA A 236 8.15 -10.46 -9.58
C ALA A 236 8.88 -11.72 -9.99
N ALA A 237 9.48 -12.40 -9.01
CA ALA A 237 10.16 -13.67 -9.20
C ALA A 237 9.59 -14.75 -8.28
N PRO A 238 9.59 -16.04 -8.68
CA PRO A 238 9.15 -17.14 -7.84
C PRO A 238 9.92 -17.27 -6.52
N SER A 239 11.10 -16.65 -6.42
CA SER A 239 11.91 -16.58 -5.20
C SER A 239 11.34 -15.62 -4.13
N GLY A 240 10.25 -14.92 -4.41
CA GLY A 240 9.62 -13.95 -3.51
C GLY A 240 10.15 -12.52 -3.64
N LYS A 241 11.13 -12.27 -4.51
CA LYS A 241 11.59 -10.91 -4.80
C LYS A 241 10.57 -10.20 -5.69
N VAL A 242 10.06 -9.09 -5.21
CA VAL A 242 9.09 -8.26 -5.93
C VAL A 242 9.51 -6.80 -5.84
N ARG A 243 9.43 -6.10 -6.96
CA ARG A 243 9.59 -4.64 -7.07
C ARG A 243 8.36 -4.05 -7.73
N LEU A 244 7.87 -2.97 -7.17
CA LEU A 244 6.83 -2.15 -7.79
C LEU A 244 7.40 -0.84 -8.29
N THR A 245 6.86 -0.37 -9.41
CA THR A 245 7.18 0.96 -9.96
C THR A 245 5.88 1.65 -10.34
N GLY A 246 5.73 2.90 -9.91
CA GLY A 246 4.57 3.73 -10.21
C GLY A 246 4.89 5.21 -10.22
N ASN A 247 3.95 5.99 -10.72
CA ASN A 247 4.04 7.45 -10.69
C ASN A 247 3.56 7.96 -9.33
N VAL A 248 4.21 9.01 -8.85
CA VAL A 248 3.87 9.69 -7.60
C VAL A 248 3.81 11.17 -7.87
N ARG A 249 2.70 11.81 -7.54
CA ARG A 249 2.53 13.25 -7.64
C ARG A 249 2.54 13.88 -6.25
N PHE A 250 3.35 14.93 -6.06
CA PHE A 250 3.26 15.78 -4.88
C PHE A 250 2.08 16.74 -5.02
N ILE A 251 1.18 16.74 -4.05
CA ILE A 251 -0.02 17.59 -4.04
C ILE A 251 0.27 18.90 -3.31
N GLY A 252 0.92 18.83 -2.13
CA GLY A 252 1.23 20.03 -1.35
C GLY A 252 1.58 19.72 0.10
N ASN A 253 2.10 20.75 0.78
CA ASN A 253 2.26 20.75 2.23
C ASN A 253 1.02 21.36 2.88
N LYS A 254 0.61 20.81 4.00
CA LYS A 254 -0.58 21.20 4.77
C LYS A 254 -0.26 21.24 6.26
N GLU A 255 -1.14 21.88 7.00
CA GLU A 255 -1.07 21.95 8.46
C GLU A 255 -2.45 22.01 9.06
N PHE A 256 -2.60 21.54 10.29
CA PHE A 256 -3.80 21.75 11.10
C PHE A 256 -3.47 21.78 12.59
N ILE A 257 -4.39 22.28 13.40
CA ILE A 257 -4.26 22.28 14.86
C ILE A 257 -4.99 21.06 15.41
N PHE A 258 -4.25 20.15 15.99
CA PHE A 258 -4.76 19.01 16.72
C PHE A 258 -5.01 19.41 18.17
N ASN A 259 -6.24 19.21 18.64
CA ASN A 259 -6.63 19.43 20.04
C ASN A 259 -6.75 18.06 20.73
N GLU A 260 -5.94 17.84 21.73
CA GLU A 260 -5.99 16.65 22.60
C GLU A 260 -7.23 16.66 23.45
#